data_f9930ac2dbcfef760736190b720a795e
#
_entry.id   f9930ac2dbcfef760736190b720a795e
#
_cell.length_a   1.000
_cell.length_b   1.000
_cell.length_c   1.000
_cell.angle_alpha   90.00
_cell.angle_beta   90.00
_cell.angle_gamma   90.00
#
_symmetry.space_group_name_H-M   'P 1'
#
loop_
_entity.id
_entity.type
_entity.pdbx_description
1 polymer ?
#
loop_
_entity_poly.entity_id
_entity_poly.type
_entity_poly.pdbx_seq_one_letter_code
_entity_poly.pdbx_strand_id
1 'polypeptide(L)' 'MNQHTNINDIYNQYAKNISICIPRVFDDIHISFIANIFQHELNLGRIKKIDVVKNNDNNFKKVFIHFDEWYNTE' A
#
# COMPACT_ATOMS: atom_id res chain seq x y z
N MET A 1 -4.67 25.23 -23.81
CA MET A 1 -4.24 25.04 -23.27
C MET A 1 -3.41 24.60 -22.84
N ASN A 2 -3.09 24.65 -22.62
CA ASN A 2 -2.58 24.07 -22.19
C ASN A 2 -2.13 23.93 -21.08
N GLN A 3 -2.43 23.60 -20.74
CA GLN A 3 -2.14 23.25 -19.53
C GLN A 3 -0.97 22.48 -19.49
N HIS A 4 -0.06 22.91 -18.82
CA HIS A 4 1.14 22.19 -18.71
C HIS A 4 1.09 21.44 -17.46
N THR A 5 0.73 20.20 -17.55
CA THR A 5 0.82 19.35 -16.39
C THR A 5 2.17 18.71 -16.43
N ASN A 6 3.00 19.09 -15.52
CA ASN A 6 4.32 18.50 -15.38
C ASN A 6 4.14 17.06 -14.98
N ILE A 7 4.91 16.19 -15.60
CA ILE A 7 4.84 14.77 -15.31
C ILE A 7 5.18 14.47 -13.85
N ASN A 8 6.10 15.24 -13.28
CA ASN A 8 6.46 15.09 -11.88
C ASN A 8 5.32 15.44 -10.94
N ASP A 9 4.51 16.41 -11.32
CA ASP A 9 3.35 16.77 -10.52
C ASP A 9 2.31 15.67 -10.54
N ILE A 10 2.10 15.05 -11.69
CA ILE A 10 1.18 13.94 -11.78
C ILE A 10 1.66 12.78 -10.94
N TYR A 11 2.94 12.45 -11.05
CA TYR A 11 3.52 11.36 -10.30
C TYR A 11 3.39 11.59 -8.81
N ASN A 12 3.73 12.77 -8.35
CA ASN A 12 3.65 13.09 -6.93
C ASN A 12 2.22 13.06 -6.41
N GLN A 13 1.28 13.49 -7.25
CA GLN A 13 -0.13 13.46 -6.87
C GLN A 13 -0.61 12.05 -6.62
N TYR A 14 -0.25 11.12 -7.50
CA TYR A 14 -0.67 9.74 -7.35
C TYR A 14 0.12 9.02 -6.26
N ALA A 15 1.36 9.41 -6.06
CA ALA A 15 2.21 8.77 -5.08
C ALA A 15 1.75 8.99 -3.65
N LYS A 16 0.90 9.97 -3.42
CA LYS A 16 0.44 10.27 -2.06
C LYS A 16 -0.70 9.39 -1.60
N ASN A 17 -1.36 8.72 -2.52
CA ASN A 17 -2.56 7.97 -2.17
C ASN A 17 -2.55 6.58 -2.77
N ILE A 18 -1.39 5.95 -2.69
CA ILE A 18 -1.24 4.62 -3.25
C ILE A 18 -1.73 3.58 -2.25
N SER A 19 -2.48 2.63 -2.76
CA SER A 19 -2.92 1.49 -1.97
C SER A 19 -2.53 0.22 -2.68
N ILE A 20 -2.11 -0.77 -1.90
CA ILE A 20 -1.77 -2.08 -2.41
C ILE A 20 -2.75 -3.08 -1.83
N CYS A 21 -3.28 -3.93 -2.69
CA CYS A 21 -4.18 -4.99 -2.25
C CYS A 21 -3.44 -6.32 -2.34
N ILE A 22 -3.41 -7.04 -1.24
CA ILE A 22 -2.92 -8.41 -1.22
C ILE A 22 -4.15 -9.29 -1.11
N PRO A 23 -4.54 -9.97 -2.20
CA PRO A 23 -5.84 -10.65 -2.23
C PRO A 23 -5.90 -11.91 -1.39
N ARG A 24 -4.78 -12.50 -1.08
CA ARG A 24 -4.73 -13.72 -0.29
C ARG A 24 -3.58 -13.68 0.68
N VAL A 25 -3.92 -13.60 1.95
CA VAL A 25 -2.95 -13.70 3.03
C VAL A 25 -3.52 -14.72 4.01
N PHE A 26 -2.71 -15.65 4.47
CA PHE A 26 -3.18 -16.60 5.46
C PHE A 26 -3.62 -15.85 6.71
N ASP A 27 -4.70 -16.32 7.31
CA ASP A 27 -5.28 -15.66 8.48
C ASP A 27 -4.30 -15.52 9.64
N ASP A 28 -3.37 -16.45 9.77
CA ASP A 28 -2.42 -16.44 10.88
C ASP A 28 -1.23 -15.50 10.65
N ILE A 29 -1.14 -14.89 9.48
CA ILE A 29 -0.10 -13.90 9.24
C ILE A 29 -0.51 -12.61 9.92
N HIS A 30 0.31 -12.13 10.83
CA HIS A 30 0.00 -10.93 11.58
C HIS A 30 0.21 -9.69 10.74
N ILE A 31 -0.66 -8.70 10.94
CA ILE A 31 -0.58 -7.44 10.19
C ILE A 31 0.76 -6.74 10.40
N SER A 32 1.30 -6.82 11.61
CA SER A 32 2.56 -6.16 11.90
C SER A 32 3.71 -6.73 11.08
N PHE A 33 3.63 -8.02 10.75
CA PHE A 33 4.63 -8.65 9.90
C PHE A 33 4.57 -8.05 8.49
N ILE A 34 3.35 -7.90 7.96
CA ILE A 34 3.15 -7.31 6.65
C ILE A 34 3.61 -5.86 6.61
N ALA A 35 3.23 -5.09 7.64
CA ALA A 35 3.62 -3.70 7.73
C ALA A 35 5.14 -3.56 7.74
N ASN A 36 5.81 -4.43 8.49
CA ASN A 36 7.25 -4.39 8.58
C ASN A 36 7.91 -4.63 7.22
N ILE A 37 7.38 -5.57 6.46
CA ILE A 37 7.93 -5.87 5.14
C ILE A 37 7.85 -4.65 4.23
N PHE A 38 6.68 -4.04 4.15
CA PHE A 38 6.48 -2.94 3.21
C PHE A 38 7.13 -1.64 3.66
N GLN A 39 7.20 -1.42 4.95
CA GLN A 39 7.71 -0.16 5.45
C GLN A 39 9.22 -0.20 5.73
N HIS A 40 9.72 -1.31 6.23
CA HIS A 40 11.12 -1.40 6.63
C HIS A 40 11.97 -2.22 5.68
N GLU A 41 11.50 -3.40 5.29
CA GLU A 41 12.30 -4.27 4.44
C GLU A 41 12.35 -3.76 3.02
N LEU A 42 11.20 -3.46 2.44
CA LEU A 42 11.13 -2.96 1.08
C LEU A 42 11.22 -1.45 1.02
N ASN A 43 10.90 -0.80 2.12
CA ASN A 43 10.99 0.65 2.24
C ASN A 43 10.26 1.37 1.10
N LEU A 44 9.04 0.92 0.83
CA LEU A 44 8.26 1.45 -0.27
C LEU A 44 7.57 2.76 0.04
N GLY A 45 7.28 2.99 1.32
CA GLY A 45 6.59 4.20 1.72
C GLY A 45 6.23 4.18 3.17
N ARG A 46 5.50 5.21 3.58
CA ARG A 46 5.00 5.30 4.95
C ARG A 46 3.55 4.86 4.95
N ILE A 47 3.25 3.86 5.75
CA ILE A 47 1.92 3.28 5.82
C ILE A 47 1.01 4.18 6.63
N LYS A 48 -0.15 4.50 6.07
CA LYS A 48 -1.17 5.28 6.76
C LYS A 48 -2.07 4.38 7.58
N LYS A 49 -2.56 3.32 6.97
CA LYS A 49 -3.39 2.34 7.66
C LYS A 49 -3.44 1.06 6.86
N ILE A 50 -3.88 0.00 7.51
CA ILE A 50 -4.07 -1.30 6.88
C ILE A 50 -5.49 -1.75 7.18
N ASP A 51 -6.23 -2.09 6.14
CA ASP A 51 -7.58 -2.64 6.27
C ASP A 51 -7.51 -4.14 5.99
N VAL A 52 -8.24 -4.89 6.76
CA VAL A 52 -8.29 -6.34 6.62
C VAL A 52 -9.73 -6.76 6.40
N VAL A 53 -9.95 -7.55 5.37
CA VAL A 53 -11.26 -8.15 5.10
C VAL A 53 -11.11 -9.64 5.20
N LYS A 54 -11.71 -10.23 6.22
CA LYS A 54 -11.64 -11.66 6.41
C LYS A 54 -12.69 -12.36 5.59
N ASN A 55 -12.33 -13.53 5.08
CA ASN A 55 -13.26 -14.36 4.36
C ASN A 55 -13.63 -15.51 5.29
N ASN A 56 -14.91 -15.65 5.60
CA ASN A 56 -15.36 -16.67 6.51
C ASN A 56 -15.36 -18.06 5.92
N ASP A 57 -15.20 -18.16 4.61
CA ASP A 57 -15.29 -19.44 3.92
C ASP A 57 -13.96 -20.15 3.78
N ASN A 58 -12.87 -19.50 4.14
CA ASN A 58 -11.56 -20.13 4.02
C ASN A 58 -10.60 -19.48 5.02
N ASN A 59 -9.35 -19.89 4.95
CA ASN A 59 -8.33 -19.44 5.91
C ASN A 59 -7.54 -18.25 5.41
N PHE A 60 -8.11 -17.49 4.49
CA PHE A 60 -7.44 -16.34 3.91
C PHE A 60 -8.14 -15.06 4.26
N LYS A 61 -7.39 -13.99 4.21
CA LYS A 61 -7.91 -12.65 4.36
C LYS A 61 -7.34 -11.78 3.25
N LYS A 62 -8.04 -10.70 2.95
CA LYS A 62 -7.59 -9.73 1.97
C LYS A 62 -7.06 -8.54 2.75
N VAL A 63 -5.92 -8.03 2.35
CA VAL A 63 -5.27 -6.94 3.07
C VAL A 63 -5.06 -5.77 2.12
N PHE A 64 -5.50 -4.59 2.56
CA PHE A 64 -5.31 -3.36 1.80
C PHE A 64 -4.36 -2.49 2.60
N ILE A 65 -3.23 -2.15 2.00
CA ILE A 65 -2.24 -1.31 2.63
C ILE A 65 -2.30 0.07 1.99
N HIS A 66 -2.65 1.07 2.79
CA HIS A 66 -2.80 2.44 2.31
C HIS A 66 -1.59 3.23 2.73
N PHE A 67 -0.92 3.85 1.76
CA PHE A 67 0.27 4.63 2.00
C PHE A 67 -0.05 6.11 2.05
N ASP A 68 0.50 6.76 3.04
CA ASP A 68 0.44 8.19 3.21
C ASP A 68 1.47 8.85 2.31
N GLU A 69 2.59 8.22 2.16
CA GLU A 69 3.66 8.71 1.33
C GLU A 69 4.34 7.51 0.65
N TRP A 70 4.54 7.62 -0.64
CA TRP A 70 5.19 6.58 -1.40
C TRP A 70 6.58 7.09 -1.77
N TYR A 71 7.60 6.35 -1.40
CA TYR A 71 8.96 6.79 -1.63
C TYR A 71 9.32 6.59 -3.10
N ASN A 72 9.78 7.65 -3.71
CA ASN A 72 10.17 7.61 -5.09
C ASN A 72 11.68 7.43 -5.15
N THR A 73 12.13 6.19 -5.10
CA THR A 73 13.54 5.90 -5.17
C THR A 73 13.88 5.45 -6.58
N GLU A 74 14.95 5.97 -7.07
CA GLU A 74 15.40 5.65 -8.40
C GLU A 74 16.28 4.44 -8.42
#